data_5c55db39412dd45d9275f57842927f36
#
_entry.id   5c55db39412dd45d9275f57842927f36
#
_cell.length_a   1.000
_cell.length_b   1.000
_cell.length_c   1.000
_cell.angle_alpha   90.00
_cell.angle_beta   90.00
_cell.angle_gamma   90.00
#
_symmetry.space_group_name_H-M   'P 1'
#
loop_
_entity.id
_entity.type
_entity.pdbx_description
1 polymer ?
#
loop_
_entity_poly.entity_id
_entity_poly.type
_entity_poly.pdbx_seq_one_letter_code
_entity_poly.pdbx_strand_id
1 'polypeptide(L)'
;PDEVSLPFLLEQYYAVIDPVSVNRQGNDSGVQYRTGIYYTDEKDKPVIEMSLKRLQQHFKQPLAIEIQPLKQFSRAEEYHQDYLNKNPGGYCHIPAFRFREASQAKEAKPVYQKKSDEELRKSLTSEQFAVTRKNATEPPFRNEYFNNDRPGIYVDITTGEPLFLSTDKFDSGCGWPSFSRPIKEGLILEKQ
;
A
#
# COMPACT_ATOMS: atom_id res chain seq x y z
N PRO A 1 6.36 -11.50 8.77
CA PRO A 1 5.62 -10.36 8.19
C PRO A 1 6.18 -9.01 8.60
N ASP A 2 7.05 -8.93 9.62
CA ASP A 2 7.69 -7.66 10.00
C ASP A 2 8.85 -7.25 9.07
N GLU A 3 9.15 -8.06 8.05
CA GLU A 3 10.30 -7.90 7.18
C GLU A 3 9.98 -7.21 5.85
N VAL A 4 8.73 -7.27 5.39
CA VAL A 4 8.28 -6.68 4.11
C VAL A 4 6.91 -6.03 4.23
N SER A 5 6.70 -4.91 3.54
CA SER A 5 5.41 -4.22 3.54
C SER A 5 4.41 -4.84 2.57
N LEU A 6 3.10 -4.59 2.81
CA LEU A 6 2.06 -4.99 1.88
C LEU A 6 2.24 -4.38 0.47
N PRO A 7 2.58 -3.08 0.30
CA PRO A 7 2.87 -2.54 -1.03
C PRO A 7 3.95 -3.31 -1.79
N PHE A 8 5.04 -3.68 -1.11
CA PHE A 8 6.12 -4.45 -1.74
C PHE A 8 5.64 -5.86 -2.15
N LEU A 9 4.86 -6.54 -1.30
CA LEU A 9 4.28 -7.85 -1.64
C LEU A 9 3.35 -7.75 -2.85
N LEU A 10 2.54 -6.70 -2.95
CA LEU A 10 1.66 -6.45 -4.08
C LEU A 10 2.45 -6.25 -5.38
N GLU A 11 3.54 -5.49 -5.34
CA GLU A 11 4.43 -5.32 -6.50
C GLU A 11 5.01 -6.66 -6.98
N GLN A 12 5.47 -7.51 -6.05
CA GLN A 12 5.96 -8.85 -6.40
C GLN A 12 4.84 -9.73 -6.99
N TYR A 13 3.63 -9.65 -6.46
CA TYR A 13 2.47 -10.35 -6.97
C TYR A 13 2.13 -9.91 -8.40
N TYR A 14 2.09 -8.61 -8.68
CA TYR A 14 1.81 -8.09 -10.03
C TYR A 14 2.88 -8.46 -11.05
N ALA A 15 4.11 -8.69 -10.62
CA ALA A 15 5.19 -9.10 -11.50
C ALA A 15 5.07 -10.54 -12.03
N VAL A 16 4.23 -11.38 -11.39
CA VAL A 16 4.11 -12.81 -11.72
C VAL A 16 2.76 -13.20 -12.31
N ILE A 17 1.81 -12.25 -12.39
CA ILE A 17 0.48 -12.49 -12.97
C ILE A 17 0.27 -11.72 -14.27
N ASP A 18 -0.71 -12.13 -15.06
CA ASP A 18 -1.35 -11.28 -16.08
C ASP A 18 -2.58 -10.62 -15.46
N PRO A 19 -2.51 -9.32 -15.13
CA PRO A 19 -3.54 -8.65 -14.34
C PRO A 19 -4.82 -8.33 -15.11
N VAL A 20 -4.83 -8.47 -16.45
CA VAL A 20 -6.00 -8.21 -17.30
C VAL A 20 -6.64 -9.50 -17.82
N SER A 21 -6.03 -10.66 -17.54
CA SER A 21 -6.51 -11.95 -18.00
C SER A 21 -7.62 -12.48 -17.06
N VAL A 22 -8.78 -12.77 -17.62
CA VAL A 22 -9.93 -13.34 -16.89
C VAL A 22 -9.84 -14.85 -16.86
N ASN A 23 -9.81 -15.45 -15.66
CA ASN A 23 -9.79 -16.89 -15.44
C ASN A 23 -8.69 -17.63 -16.24
N ARG A 24 -7.54 -16.99 -16.43
CA ARG A 24 -6.43 -17.56 -17.18
C ARG A 24 -5.09 -16.98 -16.71
N GLN A 25 -4.07 -17.85 -16.63
CA GLN A 25 -2.67 -17.45 -16.43
C GLN A 25 -1.77 -18.30 -17.33
N GLY A 26 -1.13 -17.65 -18.31
CA GLY A 26 -0.33 -18.37 -19.32
C GLY A 26 -1.18 -19.36 -20.11
N ASN A 27 -0.79 -20.64 -20.07
CA ASN A 27 -1.51 -21.74 -20.74
C ASN A 27 -2.65 -22.30 -19.90
N ASP A 28 -2.71 -21.98 -18.61
CA ASP A 28 -3.70 -22.48 -17.68
C ASP A 28 -5.01 -21.69 -17.79
N SER A 29 -6.15 -22.36 -17.95
CA SER A 29 -7.47 -21.75 -18.13
C SER A 29 -8.51 -22.41 -17.22
N GLY A 30 -9.37 -21.60 -16.66
CA GLY A 30 -10.44 -21.99 -15.73
C GLY A 30 -10.57 -21.03 -14.56
N VAL A 31 -11.70 -21.05 -13.86
CA VAL A 31 -11.98 -20.15 -12.72
C VAL A 31 -10.97 -20.27 -11.57
N GLN A 32 -10.28 -21.39 -11.46
CA GLN A 32 -9.21 -21.62 -10.47
C GLN A 32 -7.96 -20.78 -10.77
N TYR A 33 -7.81 -20.27 -12.00
CA TYR A 33 -6.70 -19.41 -12.42
C TYR A 33 -7.05 -17.92 -12.45
N ARG A 34 -8.18 -17.54 -11.84
CA ARG A 34 -8.51 -16.14 -11.64
C ARG A 34 -7.50 -15.48 -10.69
N THR A 35 -7.25 -14.21 -10.89
CA THR A 35 -6.39 -13.43 -10.01
C THR A 35 -7.21 -12.73 -8.93
N GLY A 36 -6.70 -12.67 -7.71
CA GLY A 36 -7.40 -12.01 -6.62
C GLY A 36 -6.49 -11.71 -5.44
N ILE A 37 -6.88 -10.70 -4.68
CA ILE A 37 -6.28 -10.30 -3.43
C ILE A 37 -7.35 -10.43 -2.35
N TYR A 38 -7.13 -11.35 -1.42
CA TYR A 38 -8.07 -11.69 -0.35
C TYR A 38 -7.48 -11.26 0.98
N TYR A 39 -8.00 -10.18 1.53
CA TYR A 39 -7.48 -9.57 2.76
C TYR A 39 -8.17 -10.12 4.03
N THR A 40 -7.46 -10.13 5.13
CA THR A 40 -7.95 -10.54 6.46
C THR A 40 -8.17 -9.36 7.40
N ASP A 41 -7.51 -8.23 7.15
CA ASP A 41 -7.69 -6.97 7.89
C ASP A 41 -8.28 -5.90 6.95
N GLU A 42 -9.40 -5.30 7.34
CA GLU A 42 -10.05 -4.21 6.57
C GLU A 42 -9.13 -3.00 6.35
N LYS A 43 -8.10 -2.82 7.18
CA LYS A 43 -7.08 -1.76 7.02
C LYS A 43 -6.22 -1.93 5.77
N ASP A 44 -6.08 -3.16 5.28
CA ASP A 44 -5.30 -3.46 4.08
C ASP A 44 -6.02 -3.02 2.81
N LYS A 45 -7.36 -2.99 2.84
CA LYS A 45 -8.19 -2.68 1.68
C LYS A 45 -7.84 -1.33 1.00
N PRO A 46 -7.71 -0.20 1.71
CA PRO A 46 -7.32 1.07 1.08
C PRO A 46 -5.95 1.02 0.41
N VAL A 47 -5.00 0.27 0.99
CA VAL A 47 -3.65 0.09 0.43
C VAL A 47 -3.73 -0.70 -0.87
N ILE A 48 -4.51 -1.79 -0.88
CA ILE A 48 -4.74 -2.65 -2.06
C ILE A 48 -5.41 -1.84 -3.18
N GLU A 49 -6.49 -1.13 -2.88
CA GLU A 49 -7.23 -0.32 -3.86
C GLU A 49 -6.34 0.76 -4.49
N MET A 50 -5.52 1.44 -3.68
CA MET A 50 -4.58 2.45 -4.18
C MET A 50 -3.50 1.82 -5.06
N SER A 51 -2.99 0.66 -4.69
CA SER A 51 -2.02 -0.09 -5.48
C SER A 51 -2.59 -0.50 -6.84
N LEU A 52 -3.82 -1.04 -6.87
CA LEU A 52 -4.50 -1.40 -8.11
C LEU A 52 -4.82 -0.17 -8.98
N LYS A 53 -5.18 0.95 -8.38
CA LYS A 53 -5.38 2.21 -9.11
C LYS A 53 -4.08 2.67 -9.82
N ARG A 54 -2.93 2.50 -9.19
CA ARG A 54 -1.62 2.76 -9.82
C ARG A 54 -1.34 1.75 -10.93
N LEU A 55 -1.55 0.46 -10.66
CA LEU A 55 -1.35 -0.60 -11.65
C LEU A 55 -2.20 -0.36 -12.91
N GLN A 56 -3.48 0.03 -12.75
CA GLN A 56 -4.40 0.30 -13.87
C GLN A 56 -3.84 1.35 -14.85
N GLN A 57 -3.02 2.28 -14.40
CA GLN A 57 -2.43 3.31 -15.28
C GLN A 57 -1.50 2.75 -16.34
N HIS A 58 -0.98 1.54 -16.14
CA HIS A 58 -0.09 0.85 -17.08
C HIS A 58 -0.84 -0.02 -18.10
N PHE A 59 -2.15 -0.19 -17.95
CA PHE A 59 -2.97 -1.05 -18.79
C PHE A 59 -4.15 -0.29 -19.40
N LYS A 60 -4.39 -0.49 -20.70
CA LYS A 60 -5.57 0.07 -21.39
C LYS A 60 -6.85 -0.70 -21.06
N GLN A 61 -6.71 -1.99 -20.78
CA GLN A 61 -7.82 -2.88 -20.42
C GLN A 61 -8.08 -2.80 -18.92
N PRO A 62 -9.32 -3.01 -18.47
CA PRO A 62 -9.63 -3.12 -17.05
C PRO A 62 -8.83 -4.27 -16.41
N LEU A 63 -8.37 -4.06 -15.18
CA LEU A 63 -7.78 -5.14 -14.39
C LEU A 63 -8.84 -6.18 -14.05
N ALA A 64 -8.46 -7.46 -14.11
CA ALA A 64 -9.31 -8.61 -13.78
C ALA A 64 -9.06 -9.13 -12.34
N ILE A 65 -8.31 -8.38 -11.53
CA ILE A 65 -7.95 -8.77 -10.16
C ILE A 65 -9.14 -8.52 -9.23
N GLU A 66 -9.60 -9.58 -8.55
CA GLU A 66 -10.64 -9.49 -7.52
C GLU A 66 -10.07 -8.92 -6.22
N ILE A 67 -10.87 -8.10 -5.49
CA ILE A 67 -10.57 -7.69 -4.12
C ILE A 67 -11.73 -8.11 -3.23
N GLN A 68 -11.48 -8.99 -2.28
CA GLN A 68 -12.52 -9.48 -1.37
C GLN A 68 -11.93 -9.76 0.03
N PRO A 69 -12.74 -9.67 1.10
CA PRO A 69 -12.34 -10.24 2.38
C PRO A 69 -12.18 -11.76 2.26
N LEU A 70 -11.14 -12.29 2.90
CA LEU A 70 -10.90 -13.74 2.94
C LEU A 70 -11.99 -14.42 3.77
N LYS A 71 -12.86 -15.19 3.13
CA LYS A 71 -13.94 -15.93 3.79
C LYS A 71 -13.53 -17.34 4.16
N GLN A 72 -12.72 -17.96 3.32
CA GLN A 72 -12.28 -19.34 3.49
C GLN A 72 -10.91 -19.52 2.85
N PHE A 73 -10.06 -20.26 3.52
CA PHE A 73 -8.77 -20.72 2.98
C PHE A 73 -8.71 -22.24 3.06
N SER A 74 -8.38 -22.86 1.95
CA SER A 74 -8.10 -24.30 1.89
C SER A 74 -6.69 -24.50 1.40
N ARG A 75 -5.89 -25.27 2.15
CA ARG A 75 -4.55 -25.64 1.71
C ARG A 75 -4.67 -26.53 0.47
N ALA A 76 -3.83 -26.26 -0.53
CA ALA A 76 -3.72 -27.13 -1.72
C ALA A 76 -3.16 -28.50 -1.31
N GLU A 77 -3.45 -29.50 -2.12
CA GLU A 77 -3.09 -30.90 -1.92
C GLU A 77 -1.57 -31.05 -1.74
N GLU A 78 -1.15 -32.07 -1.01
CA GLU A 78 0.27 -32.26 -0.63
C GLU A 78 1.19 -32.41 -1.85
N TYR A 79 0.71 -32.93 -2.98
CA TYR A 79 1.50 -33.04 -4.19
C TYR A 79 1.78 -31.68 -4.86
N HIS A 80 0.95 -30.65 -4.59
CA HIS A 80 1.18 -29.28 -5.04
C HIS A 80 2.15 -28.48 -4.10
N GLN A 81 2.31 -28.94 -2.86
CA GLN A 81 3.26 -28.28 -1.94
C GLN A 81 4.68 -28.55 -2.43
N ASP A 82 5.49 -27.46 -2.53
CA ASP A 82 6.87 -27.53 -3.04
C ASP A 82 7.02 -28.22 -4.40
N TYR A 83 6.01 -28.04 -5.29
CA TYR A 83 5.90 -28.77 -6.54
C TYR A 83 7.18 -28.71 -7.39
N LEU A 84 7.78 -27.53 -7.59
CA LEU A 84 8.99 -27.39 -8.40
C LEU A 84 10.23 -27.99 -7.74
N ASN A 85 10.29 -28.06 -6.41
CA ASN A 85 11.36 -28.74 -5.70
C ASN A 85 11.26 -30.27 -5.87
N LYS A 86 10.01 -30.79 -5.84
CA LYS A 86 9.73 -32.22 -6.07
C LYS A 86 9.86 -32.60 -7.56
N ASN A 87 9.59 -31.65 -8.46
CA ASN A 87 9.54 -31.84 -9.93
C ASN A 87 10.36 -30.73 -10.63
N PRO A 88 11.71 -30.82 -10.65
CA PRO A 88 12.55 -29.73 -11.22
C PRO A 88 12.28 -29.42 -12.71
N GLY A 89 11.72 -30.38 -13.47
CA GLY A 89 11.29 -30.20 -14.86
C GLY A 89 9.78 -29.92 -15.01
N GLY A 90 9.06 -29.73 -13.92
CA GLY A 90 7.62 -29.52 -13.92
C GLY A 90 7.22 -28.18 -14.53
N TYR A 91 6.03 -28.12 -15.11
CA TYR A 91 5.48 -26.89 -15.65
C TYR A 91 5.04 -25.94 -14.53
N CYS A 92 5.42 -24.68 -14.66
CA CYS A 92 4.87 -23.57 -13.91
C CYS A 92 4.72 -22.37 -14.86
N HIS A 93 3.59 -21.66 -14.79
CA HIS A 93 3.36 -20.47 -15.61
C HIS A 93 4.30 -19.32 -15.22
N ILE A 94 4.85 -19.34 -13.99
CA ILE A 94 5.83 -18.36 -13.53
C ILE A 94 7.22 -18.80 -13.98
N PRO A 95 7.93 -18.00 -14.82
CA PRO A 95 9.27 -18.33 -15.26
C PRO A 95 10.27 -18.41 -14.12
N ALA A 96 11.24 -19.36 -14.19
CA ALA A 96 12.23 -19.58 -13.12
C ALA A 96 13.06 -18.33 -12.75
N PHE A 97 13.27 -17.40 -13.69
CA PHE A 97 14.00 -16.17 -13.39
C PHE A 97 13.23 -15.26 -12.42
N ARG A 98 11.88 -15.30 -12.42
CA ARG A 98 11.06 -14.52 -11.49
C ARG A 98 11.27 -14.94 -10.03
N PHE A 99 11.46 -16.23 -9.78
CA PHE A 99 11.80 -16.71 -8.43
C PHE A 99 13.16 -16.18 -7.95
N ARG A 100 14.14 -16.09 -8.86
CA ARG A 100 15.46 -15.52 -8.56
C ARG A 100 15.36 -14.00 -8.31
N GLU A 101 14.61 -13.27 -9.13
CA GLU A 101 14.37 -11.85 -8.93
C GLU A 101 13.68 -11.61 -7.58
N ALA A 102 12.62 -12.33 -7.26
CA ALA A 102 11.91 -12.19 -6.00
C ALA A 102 12.79 -12.52 -4.79
N SER A 103 13.65 -13.54 -4.88
CA SER A 103 14.60 -13.90 -3.79
C SER A 103 15.69 -12.84 -3.56
N GLN A 104 15.99 -12.02 -4.57
CA GLN A 104 16.97 -10.94 -4.50
C GLN A 104 16.32 -9.58 -4.30
N ALA A 105 15.00 -9.49 -4.49
CA ALA A 105 14.26 -8.26 -4.34
C ALA A 105 14.37 -7.76 -2.88
N LYS A 106 14.80 -6.51 -2.75
CA LYS A 106 14.83 -5.81 -1.47
C LYS A 106 13.82 -4.69 -1.52
N GLU A 107 13.00 -4.61 -0.51
CA GLU A 107 12.16 -3.45 -0.34
C GLU A 107 13.04 -2.22 -0.17
N ALA A 108 12.95 -1.29 -1.12
CA ALA A 108 13.55 0.02 -0.95
C ALA A 108 12.77 0.72 0.17
N LYS A 109 13.32 0.73 1.38
CA LYS A 109 12.74 1.54 2.45
C LYS A 109 12.77 3.00 1.99
N PRO A 110 11.62 3.65 1.87
CA PRO A 110 11.62 5.04 1.47
C PRO A 110 12.44 5.84 2.47
N VAL A 111 13.43 6.55 1.98
CA VAL A 111 14.26 7.43 2.80
C VAL A 111 13.56 8.78 2.84
N TYR A 112 12.85 9.03 3.94
CA TYR A 112 12.19 10.32 4.19
C TYR A 112 13.24 11.32 4.66
N GLN A 113 13.77 12.12 3.71
CA GLN A 113 14.78 13.12 4.03
C GLN A 113 14.12 14.45 4.42
N LYS A 114 14.61 15.04 5.51
CA LYS A 114 14.24 16.40 5.88
C LYS A 114 14.79 17.37 4.84
N LYS A 115 13.89 18.08 4.17
CA LYS A 115 14.25 19.16 3.24
C LYS A 115 14.75 20.38 3.99
N SER A 116 15.62 21.15 3.35
CA SER A 116 16.07 22.44 3.88
C SER A 116 14.92 23.46 3.93
N ASP A 117 15.04 24.47 4.76
CA ASP A 117 14.05 25.56 4.85
C ASP A 117 13.88 26.30 3.51
N GLU A 118 14.93 26.39 2.70
CA GLU A 118 14.87 27.01 1.37
C GLU A 118 14.03 26.18 0.38
N GLU A 119 14.18 24.87 0.39
CA GLU A 119 13.37 23.94 -0.42
C GLU A 119 11.92 23.96 0.01
N LEU A 120 11.67 23.94 1.32
CA LEU A 120 10.31 23.97 1.88
C LEU A 120 9.59 25.29 1.55
N ARG A 121 10.28 26.44 1.58
CA ARG A 121 9.70 27.74 1.18
C ARG A 121 9.27 27.78 -0.29
N LYS A 122 9.87 26.97 -1.17
CA LYS A 122 9.51 26.88 -2.58
C LYS A 122 8.30 25.97 -2.82
N SER A 123 8.06 25.00 -1.95
CA SER A 123 7.04 23.97 -2.12
C SER A 123 5.81 24.15 -1.23
N LEU A 124 5.92 24.86 -0.12
CA LEU A 124 4.86 25.07 0.85
C LEU A 124 4.26 26.47 0.76
N THR A 125 3.00 26.60 1.14
CA THR A 125 2.39 27.92 1.39
C THR A 125 3.04 28.57 2.63
N SER A 126 2.87 29.87 2.80
CA SER A 126 3.37 30.60 3.99
C SER A 126 2.82 30.02 5.29
N GLU A 127 1.54 29.61 5.31
CA GLU A 127 0.89 28.99 6.47
C GLU A 127 1.47 27.61 6.75
N GLN A 128 1.55 26.72 5.75
CA GLN A 128 2.15 25.40 5.88
C GLN A 128 3.60 25.47 6.38
N PHE A 129 4.39 26.42 5.86
CA PHE A 129 5.75 26.65 6.34
C PHE A 129 5.77 27.13 7.80
N ALA A 130 4.87 28.03 8.18
CA ALA A 130 4.78 28.54 9.57
C ALA A 130 4.40 27.41 10.54
N VAL A 131 3.43 26.57 10.18
CA VAL A 131 3.00 25.41 10.99
C VAL A 131 4.16 24.41 11.15
N THR A 132 4.80 24.01 10.06
CA THR A 132 5.81 22.94 10.09
C THR A 132 7.17 23.37 10.63
N ARG A 133 7.51 24.68 10.59
CA ARG A 133 8.86 25.17 10.94
C ARG A 133 8.90 26.22 12.05
N LYS A 134 7.78 26.87 12.35
CA LYS A 134 7.74 27.99 13.32
C LYS A 134 6.73 27.77 14.46
N ASN A 135 6.26 26.52 14.66
CA ASN A 135 5.27 26.16 15.67
C ASN A 135 3.96 26.98 15.60
N ALA A 136 3.57 27.43 14.40
CA ALA A 136 2.26 28.02 14.20
C ALA A 136 1.18 26.93 14.18
N THR A 137 -0.08 27.33 14.26
CA THR A 137 -1.24 26.44 14.21
C THR A 137 -2.22 26.94 13.16
N GLU A 138 -2.78 26.04 12.36
CA GLU A 138 -3.88 26.35 11.45
C GLU A 138 -5.14 26.75 12.24
N PRO A 139 -5.99 27.64 11.70
CA PRO A 139 -7.26 27.97 12.33
C PRO A 139 -8.17 26.75 12.50
N PRO A 140 -8.82 26.57 13.66
CA PRO A 140 -9.77 25.47 13.85
C PRO A 140 -10.94 25.60 12.88
N PHE A 141 -11.45 24.45 12.37
CA PHE A 141 -12.55 24.33 11.42
C PHE A 141 -12.33 25.01 10.05
N ARG A 142 -11.11 25.50 9.76
CA ARG A 142 -10.75 26.20 8.52
C ARG A 142 -9.46 25.66 7.89
N ASN A 143 -9.06 24.44 8.25
CA ASN A 143 -7.93 23.74 7.64
C ASN A 143 -8.41 22.69 6.63
N GLU A 144 -7.53 22.29 5.73
CA GLU A 144 -7.86 21.47 4.55
C GLU A 144 -8.44 20.10 4.90
N TYR A 145 -8.04 19.52 6.03
CA TYR A 145 -8.31 18.10 6.31
C TYR A 145 -9.25 17.86 7.51
N PHE A 146 -9.74 18.88 8.22
CA PHE A 146 -10.54 18.65 9.43
C PHE A 146 -11.82 17.85 9.13
N ASN A 147 -12.49 18.12 7.99
CA ASN A 147 -13.72 17.45 7.53
C ASN A 147 -13.49 16.56 6.29
N ASN A 148 -12.25 16.15 6.03
CA ASN A 148 -11.96 15.28 4.89
C ASN A 148 -12.23 13.81 5.26
N ASP A 149 -13.24 13.18 4.65
CA ASP A 149 -13.65 11.78 4.88
C ASP A 149 -13.24 10.86 3.72
N ARG A 150 -12.44 11.35 2.77
CA ARG A 150 -11.97 10.53 1.64
C ARG A 150 -10.99 9.46 2.13
N PRO A 151 -11.12 8.20 1.65
CA PRO A 151 -10.15 7.17 1.92
C PRO A 151 -8.74 7.57 1.45
N GLY A 152 -7.74 7.35 2.30
CA GLY A 152 -6.36 7.69 1.96
C GLY A 152 -5.38 7.60 3.13
N ILE A 153 -4.17 8.04 2.86
CA ILE A 153 -3.07 8.11 3.82
C ILE A 153 -2.71 9.57 4.03
N TYR A 154 -2.65 9.99 5.27
CA TYR A 154 -2.15 11.31 5.66
C TYR A 154 -0.63 11.23 5.79
N VAL A 155 0.07 12.11 5.12
CA VAL A 155 1.53 12.14 5.05
C VAL A 155 2.09 13.44 5.62
N ASP A 156 3.31 13.41 6.15
CA ASP A 156 4.06 14.62 6.47
C ASP A 156 4.30 15.43 5.21
N ILE A 157 3.82 16.67 5.17
CA ILE A 157 3.90 17.53 3.99
C ILE A 157 5.36 17.92 3.64
N THR A 158 6.27 17.81 4.59
CA THR A 158 7.69 18.18 4.39
C THR A 158 8.50 17.02 3.83
N THR A 159 8.21 15.79 4.23
CA THR A 159 8.98 14.60 3.89
C THR A 159 8.23 13.63 2.98
N GLY A 160 6.90 13.65 2.99
CA GLY A 160 6.04 12.65 2.36
C GLY A 160 5.90 11.36 3.16
N GLU A 161 6.43 11.32 4.40
CA GLU A 161 6.32 10.15 5.27
C GLU A 161 4.87 9.86 5.66
N PRO A 162 4.37 8.62 5.47
CA PRO A 162 3.03 8.23 5.91
C PRO A 162 2.91 8.29 7.43
N LEU A 163 1.91 9.02 7.93
CA LEU A 163 1.70 9.21 9.37
C LEU A 163 0.43 8.54 9.88
N PHE A 164 -0.71 8.70 9.16
CA PHE A 164 -2.00 8.19 9.60
C PHE A 164 -2.81 7.62 8.46
N LEU A 165 -3.70 6.67 8.77
CA LEU A 165 -4.72 6.16 7.86
C LEU A 165 -6.04 6.94 8.05
N SER A 166 -6.78 7.15 6.97
CA SER A 166 -8.12 7.74 7.04
C SER A 166 -9.11 6.91 7.87
N THR A 167 -8.89 5.61 7.97
CA THR A 167 -9.70 4.69 8.79
C THR A 167 -9.51 4.89 10.29
N ASP A 168 -8.39 5.51 10.69
CA ASP A 168 -8.10 5.81 12.10
C ASP A 168 -8.49 7.25 12.47
N LYS A 169 -9.02 8.03 11.50
CA LYS A 169 -9.52 9.39 11.72
C LYS A 169 -10.87 9.36 12.44
N PHE A 170 -11.06 10.28 13.38
CA PHE A 170 -12.34 10.47 14.09
C PHE A 170 -12.62 11.96 14.30
N ASP A 171 -13.89 12.30 14.49
CA ASP A 171 -14.30 13.66 14.84
C ASP A 171 -14.14 13.88 16.35
N SER A 172 -13.17 14.69 16.72
CA SER A 172 -12.95 15.10 18.12
C SER A 172 -13.66 16.40 18.50
N GLY A 173 -14.29 17.08 17.52
CA GLY A 173 -14.91 18.39 17.72
C GLY A 173 -13.92 19.55 17.93
N CYS A 174 -12.61 19.33 17.85
CA CYS A 174 -11.60 20.36 18.11
C CYS A 174 -11.30 21.27 16.91
N GLY A 175 -11.79 20.90 15.70
CA GLY A 175 -11.60 21.65 14.47
C GLY A 175 -10.31 21.33 13.72
N TRP A 176 -9.58 20.29 14.13
CA TRP A 176 -8.43 19.74 13.43
C TRP A 176 -8.60 18.24 13.17
N PRO A 177 -7.91 17.68 12.15
CA PRO A 177 -7.91 16.23 11.94
C PRO A 177 -7.39 15.50 13.18
N SER A 178 -8.16 14.54 13.67
CA SER A 178 -7.81 13.75 14.85
C SER A 178 -7.75 12.28 14.48
N PHE A 179 -6.75 11.57 15.02
CA PHE A 179 -6.49 10.16 14.70
C PHE A 179 -6.30 9.36 15.98
N SER A 180 -6.85 8.15 16.02
CA SER A 180 -6.76 7.26 17.18
C SER A 180 -5.37 6.67 17.38
N ARG A 181 -4.58 6.56 16.29
CA ARG A 181 -3.20 6.04 16.32
C ARG A 181 -2.44 6.40 15.05
N PRO A 182 -1.10 6.48 15.09
CA PRO A 182 -0.27 6.56 13.90
C PRO A 182 -0.21 5.21 13.16
N ILE A 183 0.23 5.22 11.89
CA ILE A 183 0.47 4.01 11.09
C ILE A 183 1.50 3.08 11.76
N LYS A 184 2.51 3.68 12.42
CA LYS A 184 3.57 2.97 13.12
C LYS A 184 3.88 3.66 14.44
N GLU A 185 4.05 2.89 15.50
CA GLU A 185 4.50 3.40 16.79
C GLU A 185 5.85 4.11 16.68
N GLY A 186 6.01 5.21 17.40
CA GLY A 186 7.24 5.99 17.42
C GLY A 186 7.43 6.96 16.24
N LEU A 187 6.51 7.02 15.27
CA LEU A 187 6.53 8.03 14.20
C LEU A 187 6.23 9.43 14.71
N ILE A 188 5.38 9.54 15.72
CA ILE A 188 4.96 10.80 16.32
C ILE A 188 5.61 10.92 17.68
N LEU A 189 6.27 12.06 17.91
CA LEU A 189 6.82 12.43 19.20
C LEU A 189 5.92 13.52 19.82
N GLU A 190 5.30 13.18 20.94
CA GLU A 190 4.54 14.16 21.73
C GLU A 190 5.49 15.01 22.56
N LYS A 191 5.35 16.33 22.45
CA LYS A 191 6.01 17.27 23.37
C LYS A 191 4.99 17.64 24.45
N GLN A 192 5.36 17.37 25.69
CA GLN A 192 4.68 17.93 26.85
C GLN A 192 4.98 19.43 26.99
#